data_6d9c427e9aed08aa16beced025d553e7
#
_entry.id   6d9c427e9aed08aa16beced025d553e7
#
_cell.length_a   1.000
_cell.length_b   1.000
_cell.length_c   1.000
_cell.angle_alpha   90.00
_cell.angle_beta   90.00
_cell.angle_gamma   90.00
#
_symmetry.space_group_name_H-M   'P 1'
#
loop_
_entity.id
_entity.type
_entity.pdbx_description
1 polymer ?
#
loop_
_entity_poly.entity_id
_entity_poly.type
_entity_poly.pdbx_seq_one_letter_code
_entity_poly.pdbx_strand_id
1 'polypeptide(L)'
;MGLFKTGRERRLCAFCGADHRVYMKAHISALDVVLCGLAGLLAMSPFSDSFDPRGLGLGAIFVGVAEVFVGLRHRMSVKCGRCGFDPVIYRKSQERASELVREHLAKRAQNPATLLAEPV
;
A
#
# COMPACT_ATOMS: atom_id res chain seq x y z
N MET A 1 6.72 -20.50 10.38
CA MET A 1 7.04 -19.10 10.60
C MET A 1 6.98 -18.34 9.28
N GLY A 2 5.90 -17.63 9.05
CA GLY A 2 5.70 -16.84 7.83
C GLY A 2 6.04 -15.37 8.02
N LEU A 3 7.24 -15.05 8.54
CA LEU A 3 7.68 -13.68 8.78
C LEU A 3 7.77 -12.80 7.51
N PHE A 4 7.85 -13.42 6.35
CA PHE A 4 7.98 -12.74 5.06
C PHE A 4 7.08 -13.33 3.98
N LYS A 5 5.90 -13.83 4.35
CA LYS A 5 4.90 -14.02 3.33
C LYS A 5 4.54 -12.62 2.82
N THR A 6 5.32 -12.13 1.87
CA THR A 6 4.93 -10.97 1.06
C THR A 6 3.59 -11.35 0.45
N GLY A 7 2.54 -10.90 1.10
CA GLY A 7 1.17 -11.28 0.78
C GLY A 7 0.70 -10.62 -0.50
N ARG A 8 1.44 -10.85 -1.58
CA ARG A 8 1.02 -10.53 -2.94
C ARG A 8 0.21 -11.69 -3.46
N GLU A 9 -1.05 -11.49 -3.68
CA GLU A 9 -1.95 -12.45 -4.31
C GLU A 9 -2.34 -11.95 -5.70
N ARG A 10 -2.36 -12.84 -6.67
CA ARG A 10 -2.90 -12.52 -7.98
C ARG A 10 -4.41 -12.46 -7.88
N ARG A 11 -4.97 -11.35 -8.31
CA ARG A 11 -6.41 -11.15 -8.38
C ARG A 11 -6.81 -10.68 -9.77
N LEU A 12 -7.96 -11.17 -10.23
CA LEU A 12 -8.56 -10.72 -11.48
C LEU A 12 -9.37 -9.44 -11.22
N CYS A 13 -9.23 -8.47 -12.10
CA CYS A 13 -10.05 -7.27 -12.05
C CYS A 13 -11.52 -7.63 -12.34
N ALA A 14 -12.42 -7.18 -11.50
CA ALA A 14 -13.86 -7.42 -11.66
C ALA A 14 -14.44 -6.74 -12.91
N PHE A 15 -13.78 -5.73 -13.46
CA PHE A 15 -14.25 -4.98 -14.62
C PHE A 15 -13.66 -5.46 -15.95
N CYS A 16 -12.34 -5.58 -16.04
CA CYS A 16 -11.67 -5.96 -17.30
C CYS A 16 -11.10 -7.38 -17.32
N GLY A 17 -11.17 -8.11 -16.20
CA GLY A 17 -10.62 -9.47 -16.06
C GLY A 17 -9.09 -9.56 -16.10
N ALA A 18 -8.37 -8.43 -16.11
CA ALA A 18 -6.92 -8.42 -16.11
C ALA A 18 -6.36 -8.93 -14.79
N ASP A 19 -5.34 -9.78 -14.89
CA ASP A 19 -4.61 -10.29 -13.72
C ASP A 19 -3.67 -9.20 -13.19
N HIS A 20 -3.74 -8.93 -11.89
CA HIS A 20 -2.81 -8.02 -11.21
C HIS A 20 -2.49 -8.50 -9.79
N ARG A 21 -1.36 -8.07 -9.30
CA ARG A 21 -0.90 -8.43 -7.95
C ARG A 21 -1.40 -7.43 -6.92
N VAL A 22 -2.14 -7.92 -5.94
CA VAL A 22 -2.66 -7.12 -4.84
C VAL A 22 -1.90 -7.44 -3.56
N TYR A 23 -1.52 -6.39 -2.82
CA TYR A 23 -1.00 -6.53 -1.47
C TYR A 23 -2.15 -6.82 -0.50
N MET A 24 -2.12 -8.01 0.11
CA MET A 24 -3.16 -8.42 1.05
C MET A 24 -3.06 -7.72 2.41
N LYS A 25 -1.85 -7.30 2.78
CA LYS A 25 -1.58 -6.65 4.06
C LYS A 25 -1.97 -5.18 4.02
N ALA A 26 -3.07 -4.84 4.67
CA ALA A 26 -3.56 -3.46 4.78
C ALA A 26 -3.00 -2.71 6.01
N HIS A 27 -2.61 -3.44 7.04
CA HIS A 27 -2.12 -2.91 8.33
C HIS A 27 -0.84 -3.61 8.75
N ILE A 28 -0.05 -2.93 9.58
CA ILE A 28 1.14 -3.53 10.18
C ILE A 28 0.76 -4.59 11.22
N SER A 29 1.63 -5.59 11.39
CA SER A 29 1.42 -6.62 12.41
C SER A 29 1.92 -6.16 13.79
N ALA A 30 1.45 -6.81 14.85
CA ALA A 30 1.93 -6.56 16.20
C ALA A 30 3.46 -6.74 16.31
N LEU A 31 4.03 -7.68 15.58
CA LEU A 31 5.47 -7.89 15.51
C LEU A 31 6.20 -6.68 14.91
N ASP A 32 5.66 -6.09 13.85
CA ASP A 32 6.24 -4.88 13.23
C ASP A 32 6.23 -3.71 14.23
N VAL A 33 5.17 -3.58 15.02
CA VAL A 33 5.06 -2.56 16.09
C VAL A 33 6.15 -2.75 17.14
N VAL A 34 6.35 -3.98 17.60
CA VAL A 34 7.40 -4.31 18.58
C VAL A 34 8.78 -4.00 18.01
N LEU A 35 9.05 -4.39 16.75
CA LEU A 35 10.33 -4.13 16.09
C LEU A 35 10.59 -2.63 15.91
N CYS A 36 9.58 -1.85 15.53
CA CYS A 36 9.69 -0.39 15.44
C CYS A 36 9.97 0.25 16.80
N GLY A 37 9.32 -0.23 17.86
CA GLY A 37 9.56 0.22 19.22
C GLY A 37 11.00 -0.06 19.68
N LEU A 38 11.48 -1.27 19.45
CA LEU A 38 12.88 -1.65 19.75
C LEU A 38 13.88 -0.82 18.94
N ALA A 39 13.62 -0.62 17.67
CA ALA A 39 14.47 0.21 16.81
C ALA A 39 14.54 1.66 17.31
N GLY A 40 13.43 2.23 17.77
CA GLY A 40 13.39 3.57 18.38
C GLY A 40 14.23 3.65 19.64
N LEU A 41 14.14 2.65 20.53
CA LEU A 41 14.95 2.58 21.75
C LEU A 41 16.44 2.44 21.44
N LEU A 42 16.81 1.58 20.50
CA LEU A 42 18.19 1.37 20.08
C LEU A 42 18.78 2.61 19.40
N ALA A 43 17.99 3.35 18.62
CA ALA A 43 18.44 4.58 17.97
C ALA A 43 18.81 5.69 18.96
N MET A 44 18.17 5.70 20.14
CA MET A 44 18.46 6.68 21.20
C MET A 44 19.58 6.24 22.15
N SER A 45 19.94 4.96 22.18
CA SER A 45 20.95 4.42 23.10
C SER A 45 22.32 5.11 23.03
N PRO A 46 22.86 5.54 21.86
CA PRO A 46 24.15 6.22 21.82
C PRO A 46 24.12 7.66 22.38
N PHE A 47 22.94 8.24 22.59
CA PHE A 47 22.78 9.61 23.08
C PHE A 47 22.45 9.70 24.59
N SER A 48 22.19 8.57 25.24
CA SER A 48 21.88 8.51 26.66
C SER A 48 22.47 7.26 27.30
N ASP A 49 23.15 7.43 28.43
CA ASP A 49 23.72 6.32 29.21
C ASP A 49 22.68 5.50 29.98
N SER A 50 21.42 5.90 29.90
CA SER A 50 20.28 5.26 30.56
C SER A 50 19.10 5.10 29.61
N PHE A 51 18.18 4.21 29.97
CA PHE A 51 16.93 4.01 29.24
C PHE A 51 16.12 5.31 29.20
N ASP A 52 16.04 5.93 28.04
CA ASP A 52 15.31 7.18 27.82
C ASP A 52 13.92 6.89 27.22
N PRO A 53 12.82 7.31 27.89
CA PRO A 53 11.46 7.15 27.39
C PRO A 53 11.19 7.91 26.07
N ARG A 54 12.05 8.86 25.70
CA ARG A 54 11.99 9.56 24.40
C ARG A 54 12.18 8.61 23.21
N GLY A 55 12.91 7.51 23.40
CA GLY A 55 13.06 6.47 22.41
C GLY A 55 11.74 5.79 22.04
N LEU A 56 10.81 5.66 22.99
CA LEU A 56 9.45 5.17 22.73
C LEU A 56 8.66 6.12 21.82
N GLY A 57 8.82 7.44 22.01
CA GLY A 57 8.22 8.45 21.15
C GLY A 57 8.72 8.32 19.69
N LEU A 58 10.02 8.13 19.51
CA LEU A 58 10.62 7.87 18.19
C LEU A 58 10.10 6.57 17.57
N GLY A 59 9.99 5.51 18.35
CA GLY A 59 9.39 4.25 17.95
C GLY A 59 7.95 4.41 17.50
N ALA A 60 7.15 5.21 18.19
CA ALA A 60 5.77 5.52 17.79
C ALA A 60 5.69 6.27 16.46
N ILE A 61 6.62 7.16 16.16
CA ILE A 61 6.73 7.84 14.87
C ILE A 61 7.03 6.81 13.76
N PHE A 62 7.96 5.90 13.98
CA PHE A 62 8.26 4.83 13.02
C PHE A 62 7.06 3.93 12.76
N VAL A 63 6.29 3.58 13.78
CA VAL A 63 5.03 2.84 13.64
C VAL A 63 4.04 3.61 12.77
N GLY A 64 3.84 4.89 13.03
CA GLY A 64 2.94 5.73 12.25
C GLY A 64 3.33 5.83 10.78
N VAL A 65 4.61 6.03 10.49
CA VAL A 65 5.14 6.07 9.11
C VAL A 65 4.97 4.72 8.42
N ALA A 66 5.27 3.62 9.11
CA ALA A 66 5.11 2.27 8.57
C ALA A 66 3.64 1.94 8.25
N GLU A 67 2.71 2.33 9.12
CA GLU A 67 1.26 2.14 8.91
C GLU A 67 0.78 2.90 7.68
N VAL A 68 1.14 4.19 7.55
CA VAL A 68 0.81 5.00 6.38
C VAL A 68 1.40 4.39 5.11
N PHE A 69 2.65 3.97 5.13
CA PHE A 69 3.32 3.37 3.99
C PHE A 69 2.65 2.06 3.54
N VAL A 70 2.35 1.17 4.48
CA VAL A 70 1.68 -0.11 4.19
C VAL A 70 0.26 0.14 3.66
N GLY A 71 -0.47 1.08 4.27
CA GLY A 71 -1.82 1.46 3.84
C GLY A 71 -1.84 2.04 2.43
N LEU A 72 -0.92 2.96 2.11
CA LEU A 72 -0.79 3.53 0.76
C LEU A 72 -0.43 2.47 -0.28
N ARG A 73 0.49 1.57 0.07
CA ARG A 73 0.92 0.50 -0.83
C ARG A 73 -0.21 -0.48 -1.14
N HIS A 74 -0.97 -0.86 -0.12
CA HIS A 74 -2.19 -1.66 -0.30
C HIS A 74 -3.18 -0.93 -1.20
N ARG A 75 -3.46 0.34 -0.90
CA ARG A 75 -4.42 1.17 -1.65
C ARG A 75 -4.06 1.30 -3.13
N MET A 76 -2.79 1.53 -3.44
CA MET A 76 -2.32 1.61 -4.82
C MET A 76 -2.38 0.27 -5.55
N SER A 77 -2.13 -0.83 -4.84
CA SER A 77 -2.12 -2.17 -5.44
C SER A 77 -3.53 -2.69 -5.79
N VAL A 78 -4.55 -2.23 -5.07
CA VAL A 78 -5.96 -2.63 -5.30
C VAL A 78 -6.51 -2.02 -6.59
N LYS A 79 -6.01 -0.83 -6.97
CA LYS A 79 -6.42 -0.19 -8.21
C LYS A 79 -5.89 -0.95 -9.43
N CYS A 80 -6.76 -1.25 -10.39
CA CYS A 80 -6.36 -1.87 -11.63
C CYS A 80 -5.57 -0.89 -12.52
N GLY A 81 -4.32 -1.24 -12.87
CA GLY A 81 -3.49 -0.41 -13.76
C GLY A 81 -3.97 -0.38 -15.21
N ARG A 82 -4.76 -1.37 -15.62
CA ARG A 82 -5.21 -1.52 -17.02
C ARG A 82 -6.45 -0.69 -17.34
N CYS A 83 -7.48 -0.77 -16.51
CA CYS A 83 -8.75 -0.05 -16.71
C CYS A 83 -9.00 1.09 -15.75
N GLY A 84 -8.18 1.24 -14.70
CA GLY A 84 -8.36 2.26 -13.66
C GLY A 84 -9.49 1.96 -12.67
N PHE A 85 -10.07 0.76 -12.69
CA PHE A 85 -11.12 0.37 -11.76
C PHE A 85 -10.60 0.29 -10.32
N ASP A 86 -11.29 0.97 -9.41
CA ASP A 86 -10.98 1.00 -8.00
C ASP A 86 -12.16 0.44 -7.19
N PRO A 87 -12.05 -0.77 -6.61
CA PRO A 87 -13.14 -1.39 -5.88
C PRO A 87 -13.53 -0.65 -4.61
N VAL A 88 -12.64 0.13 -4.02
CA VAL A 88 -12.94 0.92 -2.82
C VAL A 88 -13.83 2.09 -3.16
N ILE A 89 -13.56 2.79 -4.26
CA ILE A 89 -14.41 3.88 -4.77
C ILE A 89 -15.76 3.32 -5.25
N TYR A 90 -15.75 2.18 -5.92
CA TYR A 90 -16.97 1.51 -6.37
C TYR A 90 -17.95 1.20 -5.23
N ARG A 91 -17.44 0.80 -4.06
CA ARG A 91 -18.28 0.57 -2.88
C ARG A 91 -18.92 1.86 -2.33
N LYS A 92 -18.26 3.01 -2.53
CA LYS A 92 -18.77 4.30 -2.06
C LYS A 92 -19.70 4.95 -3.07
N SER A 93 -19.34 4.93 -4.35
CA SER A 93 -20.09 5.53 -5.44
C SER A 93 -19.75 4.85 -6.77
N GLN A 94 -20.75 4.18 -7.36
CA GLN A 94 -20.62 3.51 -8.65
C GLN A 94 -20.38 4.52 -9.78
N GLU A 95 -21.06 5.66 -9.73
CA GLU A 95 -20.94 6.73 -10.74
C GLU A 95 -19.50 7.24 -10.81
N ARG A 96 -18.92 7.59 -9.65
CA ARG A 96 -17.54 8.08 -9.59
C ARG A 96 -16.52 7.03 -10.04
N ALA A 97 -16.75 5.77 -9.74
CA ALA A 97 -15.90 4.68 -10.22
C ALA A 97 -15.96 4.55 -11.75
N SER A 98 -17.14 4.68 -12.36
CA SER A 98 -17.30 4.63 -13.83
C SER A 98 -16.66 5.84 -14.52
N GLU A 99 -16.75 7.03 -13.94
CA GLU A 99 -16.08 8.25 -14.44
C GLU A 99 -14.56 8.10 -14.43
N LEU A 100 -13.99 7.57 -13.35
CA LEU A 100 -12.55 7.33 -13.23
C LEU A 100 -12.05 6.31 -14.27
N VAL A 101 -12.84 5.27 -14.53
CA VAL A 101 -12.52 4.29 -15.58
C VAL A 101 -12.53 4.96 -16.97
N ARG A 102 -13.56 5.76 -17.27
CA ARG A 102 -13.64 6.50 -18.54
C ARG A 102 -12.48 7.46 -18.72
N GLU A 103 -12.16 8.22 -17.68
CA GLU A 103 -11.03 9.17 -17.69
C GLU A 103 -9.69 8.44 -17.91
N HIS A 104 -9.48 7.32 -17.22
CA HIS A 104 -8.27 6.52 -17.37
C HIS A 104 -8.12 5.96 -18.77
N LEU A 105 -9.19 5.42 -19.34
CA LEU A 105 -9.21 4.90 -20.71
C LEU A 105 -9.00 6.01 -21.75
N ALA A 106 -9.59 7.19 -21.54
CA ALA A 106 -9.38 8.34 -22.41
C ALA A 106 -7.91 8.82 -22.39
N LYS A 107 -7.30 8.94 -21.21
CA LYS A 107 -5.87 9.28 -21.08
C LYS A 107 -4.98 8.23 -21.76
N ARG A 108 -5.33 6.98 -21.64
CA ARG A 108 -4.60 5.88 -22.26
C ARG A 108 -4.71 5.89 -23.78
N ALA A 109 -5.87 6.22 -24.34
CA ALA A 109 -6.09 6.36 -25.76
C ALA A 109 -5.32 7.54 -26.38
N GLN A 110 -5.09 8.63 -25.60
CA GLN A 110 -4.30 9.78 -26.05
C GLN A 110 -2.79 9.51 -26.09
N ASN A 111 -2.33 8.51 -25.35
CA ASN A 111 -0.90 8.19 -25.30
C ASN A 111 -0.66 6.78 -25.90
N PRO A 112 -0.29 6.67 -27.19
CA PRO A 112 -0.10 5.38 -27.84
C PRO A 112 1.02 4.53 -27.23
N ALA A 113 2.00 5.14 -26.58
CA ALA A 113 3.07 4.42 -25.90
C ALA A 113 2.55 3.58 -24.72
N THR A 114 1.47 4.00 -24.06
CA THR A 114 0.86 3.25 -22.94
C THR A 114 0.02 2.06 -23.41
N LEU A 115 -0.38 2.04 -24.68
CA LEU A 115 -1.12 0.91 -25.27
C LEU A 115 -0.20 -0.30 -25.49
N LEU A 116 1.09 -0.04 -25.72
CA LEU A 116 2.10 -1.06 -25.98
C LEU A 116 2.82 -1.52 -24.71
N ALA A 117 2.76 -0.72 -23.64
CA ALA A 117 3.32 -1.09 -22.35
C ALA A 117 2.37 -2.10 -21.66
N GLU A 118 2.81 -3.32 -21.50
CA GLU A 118 2.12 -4.28 -20.64
C GLU A 118 2.10 -3.73 -19.20
N PRO A 119 0.95 -3.76 -18.53
CA PRO A 119 0.88 -3.36 -17.13
C PRO A 119 1.69 -4.36 -16.29
N VAL A 120 2.69 -3.83 -15.62
CA VAL A 120 3.53 -4.58 -14.68
C VAL A 120 2.73 -4.95 -13.43
#